data_6f6d2c1478cf5b9386b61630f25c5990
#
_entry.id   6f6d2c1478cf5b9386b61630f25c5990
#
_cell.length_a   1.000
_cell.length_b   1.000
_cell.length_c   1.000
_cell.angle_alpha   90.00
_cell.angle_beta   90.00
_cell.angle_gamma   90.00
#
_symmetry.space_group_name_H-M   'P 1'
#
loop_
_entity.id
_entity.type
_entity.pdbx_description
1 polymer ?
#
loop_
_entity_poly.entity_id
_entity_poly.type
_entity_poly.pdbx_seq_one_letter_code
_entity_poly.pdbx_strand_id
1 'polypeptide(L)'
;VLFGPHYAFGLPGILMALATWVFWMGRSKFVHIQARGVKEYFAETFSDEGKKAIGRISVVFAFVIVFWSLFDQIGTTWLIQAKSLDRMIPEGIPLIGGQELLPAQISAVFNPLFILLLIPVFNYGIYPLLDGIFPLSPLRKIGIGLFTMSAAFSMVAVVQMSVDAGNTPHMGWQILACVFLTSAAAMLSTPGL
;
A
#
# COMPACT_ATOMS: atom_id res chain seq x y z
N VAL A 1 -11.77 20.21 -13.21
CA VAL A 1 -10.91 20.71 -12.10
C VAL A 1 -11.51 22.02 -11.62
N LEU A 2 -12.38 21.96 -10.57
CA LEU A 2 -13.15 23.12 -10.07
C LEU A 2 -12.27 24.20 -9.41
N PHE A 3 -11.08 23.85 -8.94
CA PHE A 3 -10.26 24.70 -8.09
C PHE A 3 -8.80 24.77 -8.55
N GLY A 4 -8.43 24.81 -9.75
CA GLY A 4 -7.07 25.02 -10.23
C GLY A 4 -5.92 24.22 -9.57
N PRO A 5 -4.75 24.13 -10.19
CA PRO A 5 -3.62 23.33 -9.67
C PRO A 5 -3.07 23.85 -8.32
N HIS A 6 -3.25 25.14 -8.01
CA HIS A 6 -2.75 25.73 -6.77
C HIS A 6 -3.35 25.11 -5.51
N TYR A 7 -4.64 24.75 -5.55
CA TYR A 7 -5.30 24.09 -4.41
C TYR A 7 -4.91 22.61 -4.31
N ALA A 8 -4.70 21.95 -5.46
CA ALA A 8 -4.31 20.55 -5.50
C ALA A 8 -2.92 20.31 -4.86
N PHE A 9 -1.99 21.23 -5.05
CA PHE A 9 -0.64 21.15 -4.48
C PHE A 9 -0.52 21.93 -3.17
N GLY A 10 -1.27 23.01 -2.99
CA GLY A 10 -1.20 23.86 -1.80
C GLY A 10 -1.72 23.17 -0.55
N LEU A 11 -2.86 22.44 -0.64
CA LEU A 11 -3.43 21.75 0.51
C LEU A 11 -2.51 20.68 1.10
N PRO A 12 -1.94 19.75 0.31
CA PRO A 12 -0.94 18.81 0.82
C PRO A 12 0.29 19.51 1.40
N GLY A 13 0.75 20.63 0.79
CA GLY A 13 1.86 21.42 1.31
C GLY A 13 1.60 21.98 2.69
N ILE A 14 0.42 22.54 2.94
CA ILE A 14 0.00 23.06 4.26
C ILE A 14 -0.08 21.91 5.28
N LEU A 15 -0.67 20.76 4.91
CA LEU A 15 -0.76 19.60 5.79
C LEU A 15 0.62 19.04 6.15
N MET A 16 1.56 19.01 5.20
CA MET A 16 2.95 18.62 5.46
C MET A 16 3.65 19.61 6.41
N ALA A 17 3.44 20.91 6.23
CA ALA A 17 3.99 21.91 7.15
C ALA A 17 3.43 21.75 8.58
N LEU A 18 2.13 21.51 8.71
CA LEU A 18 1.49 21.23 10.01
C LEU A 18 2.03 19.94 10.63
N ALA A 19 2.15 18.87 9.86
CA ALA A 19 2.72 17.60 10.33
C ALA A 19 4.16 17.80 10.82
N THR A 20 4.98 18.54 10.09
CA THR A 20 6.36 18.86 10.47
C THR A 20 6.40 19.67 11.75
N TRP A 21 5.51 20.64 11.91
CA TRP A 21 5.42 21.46 13.10
C TRP A 21 5.01 20.63 14.32
N VAL A 22 3.99 19.79 14.22
CA VAL A 22 3.57 18.86 15.29
C VAL A 22 4.69 17.89 15.66
N PHE A 23 5.37 17.33 14.68
CA PHE A 23 6.53 16.47 14.89
C PHE A 23 7.65 17.22 15.65
N TRP A 24 7.96 18.44 15.24
CA TRP A 24 8.97 19.28 15.90
C TRP A 24 8.59 19.62 17.35
N MET A 25 7.32 19.87 17.64
CA MET A 25 6.83 20.07 19.02
C MET A 25 7.02 18.82 19.89
N GLY A 26 6.88 17.63 19.31
CA GLY A 26 7.06 16.34 20.01
C GLY A 26 8.52 15.93 20.24
N ARG A 27 9.51 16.67 19.70
CA ARG A 27 10.93 16.30 19.72
C ARG A 27 11.52 15.96 21.09
N SER A 28 11.00 16.55 22.17
CA SER A 28 11.44 16.28 23.54
C SER A 28 10.96 14.94 24.10
N LYS A 29 9.98 14.31 23.44
CA LYS A 29 9.42 12.99 23.81
C LYS A 29 10.08 11.83 23.09
N PHE A 30 10.90 12.11 22.07
CA PHE A 30 11.58 11.06 21.29
C PHE A 30 12.83 10.57 22.03
N VAL A 31 13.07 9.28 21.94
CA VAL A 31 14.32 8.69 22.44
C VAL A 31 15.46 9.11 21.51
N HIS A 32 16.37 9.93 22.04
CA HIS A 32 17.56 10.35 21.30
C HIS A 32 18.64 9.28 21.44
N ILE A 33 18.80 8.44 20.44
CA ILE A 33 19.92 7.50 20.37
C ILE A 33 21.12 8.27 19.82
N GLN A 34 22.19 8.35 20.60
CA GLN A 34 23.44 8.99 20.14
C GLN A 34 23.98 8.21 18.93
N ALA A 35 24.35 8.97 17.88
CA ALA A 35 25.02 8.38 16.72
C ALA A 35 26.36 7.76 17.18
N ARG A 36 26.54 6.47 16.96
CA ARG A 36 27.82 5.79 17.16
C ARG A 36 28.84 6.29 16.16
N GLY A 37 30.12 6.25 16.54
CA GLY A 37 31.19 6.67 15.64
C GLY A 37 31.19 5.84 14.35
N VAL A 38 31.50 6.50 13.22
CA VAL A 38 31.52 5.85 11.89
C VAL A 38 32.39 4.58 11.90
N LYS A 39 33.51 4.59 12.62
CA LYS A 39 34.43 3.47 12.71
C LYS A 39 33.81 2.26 13.44
N GLU A 40 33.08 2.51 14.52
CA GLU A 40 32.36 1.47 15.28
C GLU A 40 31.22 0.87 14.46
N TYR A 41 30.47 1.72 13.74
CA TYR A 41 29.41 1.28 12.85
C TYR A 41 29.93 0.34 11.75
N PHE A 42 31.04 0.71 11.09
CA PHE A 42 31.65 -0.16 10.08
C PHE A 42 32.18 -1.46 10.69
N ALA A 43 32.83 -1.42 11.86
CA ALA A 43 33.35 -2.60 12.53
C ALA A 43 32.22 -3.59 12.91
N GLU A 44 31.09 -3.09 13.42
CA GLU A 44 29.92 -3.89 13.76
C GLU A 44 29.25 -4.46 12.50
N THR A 45 29.07 -3.63 11.46
CA THR A 45 28.41 -4.01 10.20
C THR A 45 29.20 -5.09 9.44
N PHE A 46 30.53 -4.99 9.41
CA PHE A 46 31.39 -5.95 8.71
C PHE A 46 31.92 -7.09 9.60
N SER A 47 31.46 -7.19 10.85
CA SER A 47 31.68 -8.34 11.69
C SER A 47 31.03 -9.59 11.07
N ASP A 48 31.44 -10.79 11.48
CA ASP A 48 30.86 -12.04 10.98
C ASP A 48 29.36 -12.17 11.33
N GLU A 49 28.95 -11.62 12.47
CA GLU A 49 27.55 -11.55 12.85
C GLU A 49 26.78 -10.53 12.01
N GLY A 50 27.37 -9.35 11.77
CA GLY A 50 26.81 -8.30 10.92
C GLY A 50 26.61 -8.78 9.49
N LYS A 51 27.60 -9.45 8.89
CA LYS A 51 27.47 -10.03 7.54
C LYS A 51 26.36 -11.07 7.45
N LYS A 52 26.23 -11.95 8.44
CA LYS A 52 25.15 -12.94 8.50
C LYS A 52 23.78 -12.27 8.64
N ALA A 53 23.66 -11.22 9.46
CA ALA A 53 22.45 -10.44 9.61
C ALA A 53 22.07 -9.74 8.30
N ILE A 54 23.03 -9.07 7.65
CA ILE A 54 22.83 -8.42 6.34
C ILE A 54 22.38 -9.44 5.30
N GLY A 55 23.03 -10.62 5.22
CA GLY A 55 22.63 -11.66 4.27
C GLY A 55 21.17 -12.12 4.47
N ARG A 56 20.73 -12.30 5.72
CA ARG A 56 19.33 -12.67 6.00
C ARG A 56 18.35 -11.55 5.65
N ILE A 57 18.69 -10.30 5.97
CA ILE A 57 17.87 -9.14 5.66
C ILE A 57 17.80 -8.92 4.14
N SER A 58 18.91 -9.10 3.41
CA SER A 58 18.95 -8.92 1.96
C SER A 58 17.98 -9.83 1.23
N VAL A 59 17.79 -11.07 1.69
CA VAL A 59 16.79 -11.98 1.12
C VAL A 59 15.37 -11.41 1.27
N VAL A 60 15.04 -10.89 2.46
CA VAL A 60 13.73 -10.26 2.70
C VAL A 60 13.57 -9.02 1.82
N PHE A 61 14.60 -8.16 1.74
CA PHE A 61 14.57 -6.97 0.91
C PHE A 61 14.39 -7.27 -0.59
N ALA A 62 14.95 -8.38 -1.09
CA ALA A 62 14.73 -8.79 -2.48
C ALA A 62 13.22 -9.00 -2.77
N PHE A 63 12.49 -9.66 -1.87
CA PHE A 63 11.04 -9.80 -1.99
C PHE A 63 10.29 -8.47 -1.83
N VAL A 64 10.74 -7.61 -0.94
CA VAL A 64 10.15 -6.28 -0.71
C VAL A 64 10.33 -5.38 -1.95
N ILE A 65 11.47 -5.45 -2.64
CA ILE A 65 11.71 -4.72 -3.89
C ILE A 65 10.70 -5.16 -4.96
N VAL A 66 10.53 -6.47 -5.14
CA VAL A 66 9.54 -7.01 -6.09
C VAL A 66 8.13 -6.58 -5.72
N PHE A 67 7.80 -6.62 -4.41
CA PHE A 67 6.49 -6.16 -3.91
C PHE A 67 6.22 -4.72 -4.31
N TRP A 68 7.11 -3.78 -4.00
CA TRP A 68 6.90 -2.36 -4.31
C TRP A 68 6.86 -2.08 -5.81
N SER A 69 7.71 -2.79 -6.59
CA SER A 69 7.68 -2.70 -8.06
C SER A 69 6.32 -3.13 -8.63
N LEU A 70 5.71 -4.16 -8.08
CA LEU A 70 4.36 -4.58 -8.46
C LEU A 70 3.29 -3.62 -7.93
N PHE A 71 3.43 -3.11 -6.70
CA PHE A 71 2.49 -2.16 -6.11
C PHE A 71 2.35 -0.89 -6.97
N ASP A 72 3.44 -0.38 -7.53
CA ASP A 72 3.44 0.81 -8.38
C ASP A 72 2.69 0.60 -9.71
N GLN A 73 2.40 -0.65 -10.10
CA GLN A 73 1.59 -0.95 -11.29
C GLN A 73 0.15 -0.41 -11.19
N ILE A 74 -0.35 -0.12 -9.99
CA ILE A 74 -1.67 0.47 -9.79
C ILE A 74 -1.80 1.85 -10.47
N GLY A 75 -0.70 2.62 -10.51
CA GLY A 75 -0.64 3.92 -11.19
C GLY A 75 -0.35 3.86 -12.69
N THR A 76 0.00 2.70 -13.22
CA THR A 76 0.41 2.49 -14.62
C THR A 76 -0.46 1.49 -15.35
N THR A 77 -0.16 0.21 -15.28
CA THR A 77 -0.89 -0.84 -16.01
C THR A 77 -2.36 -0.95 -15.63
N TRP A 78 -2.67 -0.84 -14.34
CA TRP A 78 -4.07 -0.86 -13.88
C TRP A 78 -4.85 0.36 -14.37
N LEU A 79 -4.20 1.53 -14.45
CA LEU A 79 -4.79 2.73 -15.04
C LEU A 79 -5.14 2.54 -16.53
N ILE A 80 -4.25 1.87 -17.27
CA ILE A 80 -4.49 1.56 -18.69
C ILE A 80 -5.66 0.59 -18.81
N GLN A 81 -5.68 -0.49 -18.02
CA GLN A 81 -6.78 -1.45 -18.01
C GLN A 81 -8.12 -0.80 -17.66
N ALA A 82 -8.13 0.13 -16.69
CA ALA A 82 -9.34 0.84 -16.27
C ALA A 82 -10.03 1.60 -17.41
N LYS A 83 -9.30 1.98 -18.47
CA LYS A 83 -9.90 2.62 -19.66
C LYS A 83 -10.82 1.68 -20.43
N SER A 84 -10.62 0.38 -20.34
CA SER A 84 -11.37 -0.66 -21.04
C SER A 84 -12.46 -1.29 -20.18
N LEU A 85 -12.67 -0.79 -18.95
CA LEU A 85 -13.70 -1.28 -18.04
C LEU A 85 -14.97 -0.45 -18.14
N ASP A 86 -16.11 -1.07 -17.78
CA ASP A 86 -17.32 -0.35 -17.45
C ASP A 86 -17.14 0.37 -16.11
N ARG A 87 -17.12 1.71 -16.15
CA ARG A 87 -16.83 2.60 -15.01
C ARG A 87 -18.05 3.34 -14.51
N MET A 88 -19.25 2.91 -14.93
CA MET A 88 -20.50 3.50 -14.46
C MET A 88 -20.76 3.11 -13.00
N ILE A 89 -21.03 4.10 -12.17
CA ILE A 89 -21.46 3.89 -10.80
C ILE A 89 -22.95 3.51 -10.81
N PRO A 90 -23.36 2.43 -10.10
CA PRO A 90 -24.76 2.05 -10.00
C PRO A 90 -25.65 3.21 -9.53
N GLU A 91 -26.81 3.40 -10.17
CA GLU A 91 -27.74 4.51 -9.88
C GLU A 91 -28.25 4.53 -8.42
N GLY A 92 -28.20 3.40 -7.73
CA GLY A 92 -28.64 3.29 -6.33
C GLY A 92 -27.70 3.93 -5.28
N ILE A 93 -26.56 4.50 -5.67
CA ILE A 93 -25.62 5.13 -4.73
C ILE A 93 -25.95 6.63 -4.60
N PRO A 94 -26.32 7.11 -3.39
CA PRO A 94 -26.64 8.52 -3.18
C PRO A 94 -25.45 9.41 -3.55
N LEU A 95 -25.73 10.57 -4.16
CA LEU A 95 -24.78 11.64 -4.53
C LEU A 95 -23.89 11.36 -5.77
N ILE A 96 -23.55 10.10 -6.07
CA ILE A 96 -22.60 9.75 -7.14
C ILE A 96 -23.15 8.71 -8.13
N GLY A 97 -24.35 8.18 -7.91
CA GLY A 97 -24.98 7.19 -8.80
C GLY A 97 -25.16 7.72 -10.22
N GLY A 98 -24.98 6.86 -11.22
CA GLY A 98 -25.11 7.21 -12.64
C GLY A 98 -23.95 8.02 -13.22
N GLN A 99 -22.89 8.30 -12.45
CA GLN A 99 -21.69 8.98 -12.94
C GLN A 99 -20.63 7.97 -13.42
N GLU A 100 -19.89 8.36 -14.44
CA GLU A 100 -18.73 7.59 -14.91
C GLU A 100 -17.46 8.06 -14.20
N LEU A 101 -16.73 7.14 -13.57
CA LEU A 101 -15.45 7.44 -12.94
C LEU A 101 -14.34 7.59 -13.99
N LEU A 102 -13.47 8.56 -13.80
CA LEU A 102 -12.22 8.63 -14.57
C LEU A 102 -11.31 7.46 -14.20
N PRO A 103 -10.55 6.86 -15.14
CA PRO A 103 -9.64 5.75 -14.86
C PRO A 103 -8.68 6.03 -13.70
N ALA A 104 -8.15 7.26 -13.63
CA ALA A 104 -7.24 7.67 -12.56
C ALA A 104 -7.92 7.74 -11.18
N GLN A 105 -9.23 7.96 -11.10
CA GLN A 105 -9.93 8.03 -9.81
C GLN A 105 -10.04 6.66 -9.14
N ILE A 106 -10.06 5.57 -9.92
CA ILE A 106 -10.13 4.21 -9.37
C ILE A 106 -8.91 3.94 -8.49
N SER A 107 -7.71 4.27 -8.94
CA SER A 107 -6.49 4.08 -8.16
C SER A 107 -6.23 5.21 -7.17
N ALA A 108 -6.43 6.47 -7.57
CA ALA A 108 -6.08 7.64 -6.76
C ALA A 108 -7.03 7.85 -5.56
N VAL A 109 -8.27 7.38 -5.63
CA VAL A 109 -9.25 7.54 -4.56
C VAL A 109 -9.35 6.28 -3.70
N PHE A 110 -9.52 5.11 -4.34
CA PHE A 110 -9.78 3.87 -3.59
C PHE A 110 -8.57 3.36 -2.82
N ASN A 111 -7.35 3.47 -3.35
CA ASN A 111 -6.17 2.99 -2.64
C ASN A 111 -5.91 3.75 -1.31
N PRO A 112 -5.84 5.09 -1.25
CA PRO A 112 -5.70 5.80 0.02
C PRO A 112 -6.88 5.59 0.97
N LEU A 113 -8.11 5.50 0.44
CA LEU A 113 -9.29 5.21 1.25
C LEU A 113 -9.19 3.84 1.92
N PHE A 114 -8.80 2.81 1.17
CA PHE A 114 -8.61 1.47 1.72
C PHE A 114 -7.45 1.41 2.72
N ILE A 115 -6.36 2.16 2.53
CA ILE A 115 -5.30 2.27 3.53
C ILE A 115 -5.86 2.78 4.84
N LEU A 116 -6.64 3.87 4.82
CA LEU A 116 -7.25 4.45 6.02
C LEU A 116 -8.21 3.49 6.73
N LEU A 117 -9.00 2.74 5.95
CA LEU A 117 -9.97 1.79 6.51
C LEU A 117 -9.32 0.48 6.96
N LEU A 118 -8.39 -0.05 6.18
CA LEU A 118 -7.81 -1.37 6.45
C LEU A 118 -6.79 -1.36 7.58
N ILE A 119 -6.03 -0.27 7.79
CA ILE A 119 -5.07 -0.21 8.91
C ILE A 119 -5.77 -0.46 10.26
N PRO A 120 -6.86 0.25 10.63
CA PRO A 120 -7.57 -0.05 11.87
C PRO A 120 -8.19 -1.46 11.89
N VAL A 121 -8.76 -1.90 10.75
CA VAL A 121 -9.35 -3.25 10.63
C VAL A 121 -8.31 -4.33 10.86
N PHE A 122 -7.11 -4.18 10.31
CA PHE A 122 -6.02 -5.12 10.54
C PHE A 122 -5.53 -5.07 11.99
N ASN A 123 -5.30 -3.89 12.56
CA ASN A 123 -4.72 -3.76 13.89
C ASN A 123 -5.68 -4.20 15.01
N TYR A 124 -6.97 -3.86 14.90
CA TYR A 124 -7.94 -4.15 15.95
C TYR A 124 -8.79 -5.40 15.69
N GLY A 125 -8.87 -5.87 14.45
CA GLY A 125 -9.69 -7.02 14.05
C GLY A 125 -8.85 -8.22 13.62
N ILE A 126 -8.21 -8.12 12.45
CA ILE A 126 -7.61 -9.27 11.76
C ILE A 126 -6.40 -9.81 12.52
N TYR A 127 -5.48 -8.94 12.97
CA TYR A 127 -4.28 -9.42 13.69
C TYR A 127 -4.58 -10.10 15.02
N PRO A 128 -5.46 -9.57 15.90
CA PRO A 128 -5.82 -10.27 17.12
C PRO A 128 -6.52 -11.62 16.87
N LEU A 129 -7.36 -11.70 15.83
CA LEU A 129 -8.02 -12.95 15.45
C LEU A 129 -7.03 -14.00 14.94
N LEU A 130 -6.09 -13.59 14.09
CA LEU A 130 -5.08 -14.48 13.53
C LEU A 130 -4.06 -14.90 14.59
N ASP A 131 -3.65 -14.01 15.52
CA ASP A 131 -2.75 -14.33 16.62
C ASP A 131 -3.35 -15.39 17.58
N GLY A 132 -4.69 -15.44 17.70
CA GLY A 132 -5.39 -16.47 18.44
C GLY A 132 -5.33 -17.87 17.79
N ILE A 133 -5.08 -17.94 16.48
CA ILE A 133 -5.01 -19.18 15.72
C ILE A 133 -3.55 -19.63 15.54
N PHE A 134 -2.67 -18.70 15.20
CA PHE A 134 -1.24 -18.95 15.04
C PHE A 134 -0.43 -17.67 15.27
N PRO A 135 0.77 -17.73 15.92
CA PRO A 135 1.54 -16.54 16.23
C PRO A 135 1.99 -15.82 14.96
N LEU A 136 1.58 -14.56 14.80
CA LEU A 136 1.91 -13.71 13.66
C LEU A 136 3.30 -13.08 13.83
N SER A 137 4.35 -13.80 13.45
CA SER A 137 5.67 -13.21 13.34
C SER A 137 5.73 -12.19 12.17
N PRO A 138 6.64 -11.19 12.22
CA PRO A 138 6.82 -10.23 11.13
C PRO A 138 7.01 -10.89 9.76
N LEU A 139 7.79 -11.97 9.69
CA LEU A 139 8.02 -12.71 8.44
C LEU A 139 6.76 -13.40 7.91
N ARG A 140 5.88 -13.88 8.81
CA ARG A 140 4.60 -14.47 8.41
C ARG A 140 3.67 -13.42 7.84
N LYS A 141 3.60 -12.21 8.43
CA LYS A 141 2.84 -11.08 7.89
C LYS A 141 3.32 -10.73 6.48
N ILE A 142 4.62 -10.63 6.27
CA ILE A 142 5.22 -10.38 4.95
C ILE A 142 4.82 -11.51 3.97
N GLY A 143 4.94 -12.77 4.36
CA GLY A 143 4.58 -13.91 3.52
C GLY A 143 3.12 -13.90 3.11
N ILE A 144 2.19 -13.69 4.05
CA ILE A 144 0.75 -13.58 3.76
C ILE A 144 0.49 -12.39 2.84
N GLY A 145 1.15 -11.24 3.08
CA GLY A 145 1.05 -10.06 2.22
C GLY A 145 1.44 -10.36 0.77
N LEU A 146 2.54 -11.09 0.54
CA LEU A 146 2.99 -11.49 -0.80
C LEU A 146 1.98 -12.41 -1.49
N PHE A 147 1.40 -13.39 -0.77
CA PHE A 147 0.34 -14.24 -1.33
C PHE A 147 -0.93 -13.44 -1.65
N THR A 148 -1.31 -12.52 -0.78
CA THR A 148 -2.46 -11.63 -1.01
C THR A 148 -2.25 -10.74 -2.24
N MET A 149 -1.02 -10.25 -2.44
CA MET A 149 -0.65 -9.51 -3.64
C MET A 149 -0.75 -10.37 -4.89
N SER A 150 -0.26 -11.61 -4.84
CA SER A 150 -0.38 -12.54 -5.97
C SER A 150 -1.83 -12.79 -6.35
N ALA A 151 -2.73 -12.90 -5.36
CA ALA A 151 -4.17 -13.02 -5.60
C ALA A 151 -4.73 -11.76 -6.29
N ALA A 152 -4.33 -10.55 -5.85
CA ALA A 152 -4.74 -9.29 -6.48
C ALA A 152 -4.35 -9.26 -7.98
N PHE A 153 -3.10 -9.60 -8.28
CA PHE A 153 -2.63 -9.63 -9.68
C PHE A 153 -3.28 -10.73 -10.51
N SER A 154 -3.56 -11.89 -9.92
CA SER A 154 -4.32 -12.94 -10.61
C SER A 154 -5.73 -12.48 -10.98
N MET A 155 -6.40 -11.74 -10.10
CA MET A 155 -7.70 -11.13 -10.41
C MET A 155 -7.61 -10.15 -11.57
N VAL A 156 -6.62 -9.25 -11.55
CA VAL A 156 -6.40 -8.27 -12.63
C VAL A 156 -6.07 -8.96 -13.95
N ALA A 157 -5.31 -10.06 -13.92
CA ALA A 157 -5.03 -10.87 -15.12
C ALA A 157 -6.30 -11.49 -15.70
N VAL A 158 -7.19 -12.04 -14.86
CA VAL A 158 -8.50 -12.58 -15.31
C VAL A 158 -9.36 -11.48 -15.92
N VAL A 159 -9.39 -10.29 -15.29
CA VAL A 159 -10.10 -9.13 -15.84
C VAL A 159 -9.51 -8.75 -17.21
N GLN A 160 -8.18 -8.75 -17.36
CA GLN A 160 -7.54 -8.46 -18.64
C GLN A 160 -7.90 -9.48 -19.72
N MET A 161 -7.89 -10.76 -19.39
CA MET A 161 -8.32 -11.81 -20.33
C MET A 161 -9.77 -11.60 -20.81
N SER A 162 -10.65 -11.11 -19.95
CA SER A 162 -12.03 -10.77 -20.33
C SER A 162 -12.07 -9.56 -21.26
N VAL A 163 -11.25 -8.54 -21.02
CA VAL A 163 -11.11 -7.36 -21.90
C VAL A 163 -10.57 -7.79 -23.28
N ASP A 164 -9.54 -8.65 -23.32
CA ASP A 164 -8.94 -9.14 -24.55
C ASP A 164 -9.92 -10.00 -25.38
N ALA A 165 -10.88 -10.63 -24.70
CA ALA A 165 -12.00 -11.36 -25.34
C ALA A 165 -13.10 -10.42 -25.88
N GLY A 166 -12.94 -9.10 -25.79
CA GLY A 166 -13.88 -8.09 -26.27
C GLY A 166 -15.01 -7.74 -25.31
N ASN A 167 -14.95 -8.20 -24.05
CA ASN A 167 -15.93 -7.83 -23.02
C ASN A 167 -15.54 -6.53 -22.33
N THR A 168 -16.50 -5.89 -21.69
CA THR A 168 -16.31 -4.70 -20.83
C THR A 168 -16.66 -5.04 -19.39
N PRO A 169 -15.76 -5.70 -18.62
CA PRO A 169 -16.05 -6.04 -17.23
C PRO A 169 -16.25 -4.79 -16.37
N HIS A 170 -17.12 -4.89 -15.36
CA HIS A 170 -17.38 -3.80 -14.43
C HIS A 170 -16.15 -3.48 -13.58
N MET A 171 -15.89 -2.20 -13.32
CA MET A 171 -14.76 -1.69 -12.51
C MET A 171 -14.69 -2.29 -11.10
N GLY A 172 -15.78 -2.81 -10.57
CA GLY A 172 -15.85 -3.44 -9.25
C GLY A 172 -14.82 -4.56 -9.07
N TRP A 173 -14.46 -5.28 -10.12
CA TRP A 173 -13.41 -6.30 -10.08
C TRP A 173 -12.03 -5.70 -9.81
N GLN A 174 -11.72 -4.57 -10.45
CA GLN A 174 -10.46 -3.87 -10.21
C GLN A 174 -10.41 -3.22 -8.83
N ILE A 175 -11.55 -2.68 -8.35
CA ILE A 175 -11.68 -2.14 -6.99
C ILE A 175 -11.46 -3.26 -5.96
N LEU A 176 -12.03 -4.44 -6.18
CA LEU A 176 -11.81 -5.60 -5.32
C LEU A 176 -10.33 -6.04 -5.31
N ALA A 177 -9.69 -6.08 -6.47
CA ALA A 177 -8.25 -6.34 -6.57
C ALA A 177 -7.43 -5.26 -5.82
N CYS A 178 -7.87 -3.99 -5.84
CA CYS A 178 -7.25 -2.91 -5.07
C CYS A 178 -7.37 -3.14 -3.55
N VAL A 179 -8.48 -3.69 -3.05
CA VAL A 179 -8.62 -4.09 -1.63
C VAL A 179 -7.57 -5.12 -1.25
N PHE A 180 -7.37 -6.16 -2.07
CA PHE A 180 -6.33 -7.18 -1.83
C PHE A 180 -4.93 -6.57 -1.87
N LEU A 181 -4.64 -5.74 -2.86
CA LEU A 181 -3.35 -5.06 -3.00
C LEU A 181 -3.05 -4.18 -1.79
N THR A 182 -4.01 -3.38 -1.36
CA THR A 182 -3.87 -2.49 -0.20
C THR A 182 -3.76 -3.29 1.10
N SER A 183 -4.47 -4.40 1.23
CA SER A 183 -4.33 -5.34 2.36
C SER A 183 -2.91 -5.92 2.42
N ALA A 184 -2.36 -6.31 1.28
CA ALA A 184 -0.98 -6.78 1.18
C ALA A 184 0.03 -5.70 1.60
N ALA A 185 -0.17 -4.45 1.16
CA ALA A 185 0.66 -3.32 1.55
C ALA A 185 0.58 -3.02 3.06
N ALA A 186 -0.62 -3.09 3.66
CA ALA A 186 -0.80 -2.93 5.09
C ALA A 186 -0.05 -4.02 5.88
N MET A 187 -0.11 -5.28 5.43
CA MET A 187 0.60 -6.40 6.06
C MET A 187 2.12 -6.29 5.95
N LEU A 188 2.63 -5.69 4.87
CA LEU A 188 4.07 -5.50 4.66
C LEU A 188 4.60 -4.30 5.44
N SER A 189 3.80 -3.23 5.58
CA SER A 189 4.23 -1.96 6.20
C SER A 189 4.18 -1.99 7.73
N THR A 190 3.40 -2.89 8.35
CA THR A 190 3.18 -2.94 9.81
C THR A 190 4.08 -3.89 10.61
N PRO A 191 5.11 -4.56 10.07
CA PRO A 191 5.96 -5.48 10.88
C PRO A 191 6.83 -4.79 11.94
N GLY A 192 6.82 -3.48 12.01
CA GLY A 192 7.69 -2.70 12.89
C GLY A 192 6.98 -1.87 13.97
N LEU A 193 5.65 -2.03 14.15
CA LEU A 193 4.88 -1.36 15.21
C LEU A 193 4.51 -2.32 16.31
#